data_25297ecc7c46127de4532c99cabb0a6e
#
_entry.id   25297ecc7c46127de4532c99cabb0a6e
#
_cell.length_a   1.000
_cell.length_b   1.000
_cell.length_c   1.000
_cell.angle_alpha   90.00
_cell.angle_beta   90.00
_cell.angle_gamma   90.00
#
_symmetry.space_group_name_H-M   'P 1'
#
loop_
_entity.id
_entity.type
_entity.pdbx_description
1 polymer ?
#
loop_
_entity_poly.entity_id
_entity_poly.type
_entity_poly.pdbx_seq_one_letter_code
_entity_poly.pdbx_strand_id
1 'polypeptide(L)'
;MRGKKHIATARALTGAAVAIALTLNAQAQTDHSVKMNSAANQMLLRTTGGEVKYYNTADLSEVNIDKASGTVSVSPKTAEWNDRFSQNVTAISFTKGPETGEDAEIVNRGVRITEAKGWLEAAYVKWEPLAEASGYRVYIKGGKYADYTQLDRELVRNYGSYGRADMVGLAAGDYSMKVVPVINGAEDENLASEAMKMSVRPHERSGFAHHNFSGIGAYTDSGELKDDARVIYVTAETAKTVQCEVLQSAKEEIGKGTVKTGLQDIIYGYQKGIEKRPLAIRIVGTVKAGDMDSFLSSSEGLQIKGKNAYSPMNITIEGIGEDAAIHGFGMLVRNCSSVEMRNFGIYWFMDDGISLDTDNSHIWIHHLDIFYGQPGKDKDQVKGDGSVDVKGDSQYITFANLHFFDSGKMSLCGMKSETGPNYIDYHGNWFDHTDSRHPRIRTMSVHVWNNYYDGVAKYGVGATTGASAFVERNFFRATKNPMLISRQGTDAAGSGTFSNEPGGMIKSFGNLYAEKGSGKNYTPVTHSVSATDFDCYEASARDETVPDSYTAKAGGSKYDNFDTNPALMYDYRPLDAADVPAYVTGFYGAGRLNKGDFKWNFDSTKADTDYELDTALQTAVRDYTSSLVGIFE
;
A
#
# COMPACT_ATOMS: atom_id res chain seq x y z
N MET A 1 -30.02 -9.29 -44.12
CA MET A 1 -31.28 -9.50 -43.35
C MET A 1 -31.25 -8.54 -42.17
N ARG A 2 -32.25 -7.66 -42.09
CA ARG A 2 -32.30 -6.61 -41.07
C ARG A 2 -32.78 -7.20 -39.75
N GLY A 3 -31.95 -7.19 -38.71
CA GLY A 3 -32.33 -7.57 -37.34
C GLY A 3 -33.17 -6.49 -36.69
N LYS A 4 -34.32 -6.84 -36.18
CA LYS A 4 -35.25 -5.97 -35.47
C LYS A 4 -34.66 -5.61 -34.09
N LYS A 5 -34.48 -4.32 -33.82
CA LYS A 5 -34.17 -3.79 -32.48
C LYS A 5 -35.44 -3.95 -31.60
N HIS A 6 -35.32 -4.69 -30.50
CA HIS A 6 -36.35 -4.70 -29.46
C HIS A 6 -36.08 -3.58 -28.45
N ILE A 7 -36.97 -2.62 -28.39
CA ILE A 7 -37.00 -1.52 -27.45
C ILE A 7 -37.78 -1.98 -26.22
N ALA A 8 -37.13 -2.10 -25.07
CA ALA A 8 -37.81 -2.33 -23.80
C ALA A 8 -38.29 -0.97 -23.24
N THR A 9 -39.60 -0.77 -23.24
CA THR A 9 -40.25 0.41 -22.66
C THR A 9 -40.62 0.11 -21.21
N ALA A 10 -40.00 0.77 -20.25
CA ALA A 10 -40.45 0.75 -18.85
C ALA A 10 -41.64 1.71 -18.71
N ARG A 11 -42.81 1.20 -18.29
CA ARG A 11 -43.98 2.01 -17.92
C ARG A 11 -43.82 2.49 -16.48
N ALA A 12 -44.01 3.77 -16.27
CA ALA A 12 -43.96 4.39 -14.96
C ALA A 12 -45.12 3.96 -14.06
N LEU A 13 -44.77 3.60 -12.82
CA LEU A 13 -45.70 3.61 -11.69
C LEU A 13 -45.38 4.81 -10.83
N THR A 14 -46.39 5.60 -10.54
CA THR A 14 -46.28 6.80 -9.69
C THR A 14 -45.81 6.45 -8.30
N GLY A 15 -44.69 7.02 -7.88
CA GLY A 15 -44.29 7.07 -6.47
C GLY A 15 -43.30 6.00 -5.96
N ALA A 16 -42.61 5.25 -6.83
CA ALA A 16 -41.59 4.30 -6.40
C ALA A 16 -40.33 4.44 -7.26
N ALA A 17 -39.17 4.40 -6.62
CA ALA A 17 -37.88 4.30 -7.30
C ALA A 17 -37.82 2.97 -8.07
N VAL A 18 -37.67 3.01 -9.39
CA VAL A 18 -37.48 1.80 -10.20
C VAL A 18 -35.96 1.50 -10.23
N ALA A 19 -35.53 0.59 -9.38
CA ALA A 19 -34.18 0.03 -9.46
C ALA A 19 -34.17 -1.09 -10.50
N ILE A 20 -33.46 -0.92 -11.59
CA ILE A 20 -33.16 -2.00 -12.53
C ILE A 20 -31.86 -2.66 -12.05
N ALA A 21 -31.99 -3.74 -11.29
CA ALA A 21 -30.86 -4.60 -10.95
C ALA A 21 -30.47 -5.41 -12.18
N LEU A 22 -29.37 -5.05 -12.84
CA LEU A 22 -28.78 -5.80 -13.93
C LEU A 22 -27.78 -6.79 -13.35
N THR A 23 -28.21 -8.03 -13.11
CA THR A 23 -27.25 -9.13 -12.93
C THR A 23 -26.63 -9.45 -14.29
N LEU A 24 -25.40 -9.05 -14.50
CA LEU A 24 -24.61 -9.36 -15.69
C LEU A 24 -24.13 -10.81 -15.62
N ASN A 25 -25.00 -11.78 -15.89
CA ASN A 25 -24.60 -13.15 -16.20
C ASN A 25 -24.35 -13.28 -17.70
N ALA A 26 -23.18 -13.79 -18.03
CA ALA A 26 -22.72 -14.00 -19.40
C ALA A 26 -23.57 -15.07 -20.14
N GLN A 27 -24.68 -14.67 -20.69
CA GLN A 27 -25.37 -15.38 -21.81
C GLN A 27 -26.53 -14.54 -22.34
N ALA A 28 -26.31 -13.91 -23.45
CA ALA A 28 -27.18 -13.55 -24.59
C ALA A 28 -26.83 -12.18 -25.18
N GLN A 29 -26.47 -12.20 -26.45
CA GLN A 29 -26.13 -11.01 -27.26
C GLN A 29 -27.40 -10.20 -27.57
N THR A 30 -27.57 -9.04 -26.93
CA THR A 30 -28.41 -7.94 -27.46
C THR A 30 -27.98 -6.63 -26.79
N ASP A 31 -27.58 -5.64 -27.59
CA ASP A 31 -27.37 -4.26 -27.15
C ASP A 31 -28.71 -3.66 -26.65
N HIS A 32 -28.69 -3.08 -25.46
CA HIS A 32 -29.84 -2.37 -24.93
C HIS A 32 -29.48 -0.88 -24.76
N SER A 33 -30.18 -0.02 -25.49
CA SER A 33 -30.29 1.39 -25.16
C SER A 33 -31.42 1.60 -24.16
N VAL A 34 -31.13 2.24 -23.02
CA VAL A 34 -32.15 2.62 -22.04
C VAL A 34 -32.71 3.99 -22.47
N LYS A 35 -33.97 4.03 -22.91
CA LYS A 35 -34.67 5.31 -23.11
C LYS A 35 -35.00 5.89 -21.75
N MET A 36 -34.47 7.07 -21.46
CA MET A 36 -34.80 7.82 -20.27
C MET A 36 -36.27 8.22 -20.26
N ASN A 37 -36.95 7.94 -19.15
CA ASN A 37 -38.32 8.35 -18.94
C ASN A 37 -38.38 9.85 -18.59
N SER A 38 -39.27 10.59 -19.20
CA SER A 38 -39.50 12.01 -18.92
C SER A 38 -39.94 12.33 -17.47
N ALA A 39 -40.22 11.30 -16.67
CA ALA A 39 -40.59 11.45 -15.26
C ALA A 39 -39.41 11.31 -14.29
N ALA A 40 -38.23 10.90 -14.75
CA ALA A 40 -37.04 10.81 -13.94
C ALA A 40 -36.08 11.91 -14.37
N ASN A 41 -35.63 12.73 -13.43
CA ASN A 41 -34.68 13.82 -13.70
C ASN A 41 -33.25 13.50 -13.21
N GLN A 42 -33.07 12.39 -12.54
CA GLN A 42 -31.75 11.94 -12.05
C GLN A 42 -31.49 10.46 -12.38
N MET A 43 -30.27 10.16 -12.81
CA MET A 43 -29.76 8.81 -12.99
C MET A 43 -28.58 8.60 -12.02
N LEU A 44 -28.61 7.48 -11.29
CA LEU A 44 -27.52 7.03 -10.42
C LEU A 44 -26.90 5.78 -11.04
N LEU A 45 -25.58 5.77 -11.18
CA LEU A 45 -24.79 4.63 -11.63
C LEU A 45 -23.90 4.17 -10.49
N ARG A 46 -24.00 2.89 -10.11
CA ARG A 46 -23.17 2.29 -9.04
C ARG A 46 -22.22 1.27 -9.63
N THR A 47 -20.98 1.28 -9.14
CA THR A 47 -19.96 0.30 -9.54
C THR A 47 -19.73 -0.76 -8.48
N THR A 48 -19.06 -1.85 -8.85
CA THR A 48 -18.64 -2.92 -7.92
C THR A 48 -17.66 -2.41 -6.85
N GLY A 49 -16.92 -1.33 -7.13
CA GLY A 49 -16.01 -0.66 -6.19
C GLY A 49 -16.71 0.29 -5.21
N GLY A 50 -18.06 0.38 -5.26
CA GLY A 50 -18.82 1.27 -4.39
C GLY A 50 -18.92 2.72 -4.90
N GLU A 51 -18.29 3.06 -6.02
CA GLU A 51 -18.44 4.37 -6.65
C GLU A 51 -19.91 4.59 -7.09
N VAL A 52 -20.41 5.80 -6.81
CA VAL A 52 -21.74 6.24 -7.25
C VAL A 52 -21.57 7.51 -8.06
N LYS A 53 -22.02 7.49 -9.32
CA LYS A 53 -22.07 8.67 -10.16
C LYS A 53 -23.51 9.12 -10.37
N TYR A 54 -23.71 10.43 -10.32
CA TYR A 54 -24.99 11.07 -10.50
C TYR A 54 -25.00 11.83 -11.82
N TYR A 55 -26.08 11.71 -12.57
CA TYR A 55 -26.27 12.41 -13.84
C TYR A 55 -27.66 13.03 -13.85
N ASN A 56 -27.75 14.30 -14.23
CA ASN A 56 -29.04 14.92 -14.55
C ASN A 56 -29.51 14.35 -15.90
N THR A 57 -30.67 13.73 -15.92
CA THR A 57 -31.21 13.11 -17.15
C THR A 57 -31.47 14.14 -18.25
N ALA A 58 -31.69 15.43 -17.90
CA ALA A 58 -31.87 16.49 -18.88
C ALA A 58 -30.60 16.75 -19.71
N ASP A 59 -29.43 16.47 -19.16
CA ASP A 59 -28.12 16.72 -19.78
C ASP A 59 -27.60 15.52 -20.57
N LEU A 60 -28.26 14.36 -20.47
CA LEU A 60 -27.84 13.13 -21.14
C LEU A 60 -28.51 12.97 -22.49
N SER A 61 -27.73 12.59 -23.51
CA SER A 61 -28.23 12.18 -24.82
C SER A 61 -28.51 10.68 -24.87
N GLU A 62 -27.65 9.87 -24.27
CA GLU A 62 -27.73 8.42 -24.35
C GLU A 62 -27.03 7.75 -23.16
N VAL A 63 -27.60 6.63 -22.70
CA VAL A 63 -26.93 5.65 -21.85
C VAL A 63 -26.95 4.33 -22.61
N ASN A 64 -25.77 3.81 -22.94
CA ASN A 64 -25.63 2.60 -23.73
C ASN A 64 -25.00 1.49 -22.87
N ILE A 65 -25.61 0.29 -22.91
CA ILE A 65 -25.12 -0.88 -22.17
C ILE A 65 -24.77 -1.96 -23.21
N ASP A 66 -23.46 -2.17 -23.38
CA ASP A 66 -22.94 -3.28 -24.17
C ASP A 66 -22.73 -4.50 -23.26
N LYS A 67 -23.63 -5.46 -23.38
CA LYS A 67 -23.56 -6.70 -22.57
C LYS A 67 -22.42 -7.62 -22.97
N ALA A 68 -21.96 -7.54 -24.21
CA ALA A 68 -20.88 -8.41 -24.70
C ALA A 68 -19.54 -8.03 -24.10
N SER A 69 -19.27 -6.72 -23.96
CA SER A 69 -18.07 -6.19 -23.31
C SER A 69 -18.26 -5.86 -21.83
N GLY A 70 -19.49 -5.91 -21.32
CA GLY A 70 -19.81 -5.45 -19.97
C GLY A 70 -19.63 -3.94 -19.77
N THR A 71 -19.65 -3.15 -20.84
CA THR A 71 -19.40 -1.72 -20.79
C THR A 71 -20.70 -0.92 -20.73
N VAL A 72 -20.72 0.08 -19.83
CA VAL A 72 -21.76 1.12 -19.78
C VAL A 72 -21.14 2.44 -20.25
N SER A 73 -21.75 3.09 -21.25
CA SER A 73 -21.35 4.40 -21.73
C SER A 73 -22.46 5.41 -21.46
N VAL A 74 -22.09 6.57 -20.89
CA VAL A 74 -23.00 7.68 -20.61
C VAL A 74 -22.56 8.87 -21.43
N SER A 75 -23.41 9.33 -22.35
CA SER A 75 -23.08 10.41 -23.29
C SER A 75 -23.93 11.65 -23.00
N PRO A 76 -23.33 12.85 -22.93
CA PRO A 76 -24.06 14.11 -22.76
C PRO A 76 -24.70 14.60 -24.06
N LYS A 77 -25.61 15.55 -23.95
CA LYS A 77 -26.16 16.28 -25.10
C LYS A 77 -25.16 17.23 -25.73
N THR A 78 -24.24 17.74 -24.92
CA THR A 78 -23.12 18.57 -25.35
C THR A 78 -21.85 17.71 -25.34
N ALA A 79 -20.96 17.86 -26.29
CA ALA A 79 -19.80 16.98 -26.53
C ALA A 79 -18.62 17.18 -25.52
N GLU A 80 -18.88 17.72 -24.33
CA GLU A 80 -17.81 18.09 -23.40
C GLU A 80 -17.22 16.90 -22.62
N TRP A 81 -17.94 15.79 -22.47
CA TRP A 81 -17.48 14.58 -21.78
C TRP A 81 -18.19 13.32 -22.27
N ASN A 82 -17.60 12.16 -22.05
CA ASN A 82 -18.20 10.86 -22.29
C ASN A 82 -17.67 9.85 -21.27
N ASP A 83 -18.49 9.47 -20.32
CA ASP A 83 -18.12 8.51 -19.29
C ASP A 83 -18.30 7.08 -19.78
N ARG A 84 -17.27 6.25 -19.57
CA ARG A 84 -17.27 4.84 -19.94
C ARG A 84 -16.84 3.98 -18.77
N PHE A 85 -17.67 2.99 -18.44
CA PHE A 85 -17.45 2.05 -17.34
C PHE A 85 -17.34 0.64 -17.91
N SER A 86 -16.22 -0.04 -17.68
CA SER A 86 -15.99 -1.40 -18.18
C SER A 86 -16.12 -2.40 -17.03
N GLN A 87 -17.07 -3.35 -17.14
CA GLN A 87 -17.27 -4.52 -16.27
C GLN A 87 -17.49 -4.26 -14.77
N ASN A 88 -17.71 -3.04 -14.35
CA ASN A 88 -17.79 -2.67 -12.94
C ASN A 88 -19.09 -1.99 -12.51
N VAL A 89 -20.10 -1.95 -13.35
CA VAL A 89 -21.40 -1.36 -13.00
C VAL A 89 -22.31 -2.41 -12.36
N THR A 90 -22.77 -2.15 -11.14
CA THR A 90 -23.66 -3.04 -10.38
C THR A 90 -25.11 -2.64 -10.44
N ALA A 91 -25.40 -1.34 -10.60
CA ALA A 91 -26.77 -0.86 -10.72
C ALA A 91 -26.84 0.47 -11.47
N ILE A 92 -27.90 0.66 -12.21
CA ILE A 92 -28.35 1.95 -12.75
C ILE A 92 -29.77 2.17 -12.24
N SER A 93 -30.03 3.29 -11.57
CA SER A 93 -31.35 3.65 -11.10
C SER A 93 -31.76 5.04 -11.60
N PHE A 94 -33.05 5.21 -11.85
CA PHE A 94 -33.64 6.50 -12.23
C PHE A 94 -34.59 6.93 -11.13
N THR A 95 -34.41 8.15 -10.62
CA THR A 95 -35.26 8.72 -9.59
C THR A 95 -35.94 9.95 -10.12
N LYS A 96 -37.17 10.21 -9.63
CA LYS A 96 -37.79 11.52 -9.79
C LYS A 96 -37.17 12.42 -8.73
N GLY A 97 -36.18 13.23 -9.13
CA GLY A 97 -35.77 14.35 -8.33
C GLY A 97 -36.84 15.46 -8.36
N PRO A 98 -36.69 16.50 -7.58
CA PRO A 98 -37.68 17.60 -7.56
C PRO A 98 -37.86 18.21 -8.94
N GLU A 99 -39.09 18.63 -9.22
CA GLU A 99 -39.41 19.34 -10.45
C GLU A 99 -38.73 20.70 -10.48
N THR A 100 -38.31 21.15 -11.68
CA THR A 100 -37.67 22.46 -11.89
C THR A 100 -38.53 23.58 -11.35
N GLY A 101 -38.12 24.18 -10.24
CA GLY A 101 -38.72 25.28 -9.52
C GLY A 101 -37.83 25.69 -8.35
N GLU A 102 -38.26 26.60 -7.50
CA GLU A 102 -37.49 27.03 -6.31
C GLU A 102 -37.06 25.88 -5.40
N ASP A 103 -37.84 24.75 -5.37
CA ASP A 103 -37.52 23.56 -4.62
C ASP A 103 -36.39 22.69 -5.27
N ALA A 104 -36.18 22.78 -6.58
CA ALA A 104 -35.09 22.09 -7.28
C ALA A 104 -33.71 22.72 -6.97
N GLU A 105 -33.67 24.00 -6.72
CA GLU A 105 -32.48 24.73 -6.28
C GLU A 105 -32.05 24.32 -4.86
N ILE A 106 -33.03 24.00 -4.00
CA ILE A 106 -32.76 23.61 -2.60
C ILE A 106 -32.14 22.22 -2.49
N VAL A 107 -32.56 21.25 -3.32
CA VAL A 107 -32.03 19.87 -3.27
C VAL A 107 -30.65 19.72 -3.92
N ASN A 108 -30.29 20.63 -4.86
CA ASN A 108 -28.93 20.69 -5.43
C ASN A 108 -27.93 21.51 -4.56
N ARG A 109 -28.35 22.03 -3.41
CA ARG A 109 -27.49 22.83 -2.52
C ARG A 109 -26.65 22.01 -1.55
N GLY A 110 -27.00 20.75 -1.32
CA GLY A 110 -26.26 19.90 -0.37
C GLY A 110 -24.86 19.49 -0.86
N VAL A 111 -24.02 19.08 0.07
CA VAL A 111 -22.67 18.56 -0.22
C VAL A 111 -22.77 17.36 -1.15
N ARG A 112 -22.15 17.45 -2.32
CA ARG A 112 -22.08 16.39 -3.32
C ARG A 112 -20.85 15.52 -3.10
N ILE A 113 -21.07 14.23 -2.76
CA ILE A 113 -20.00 13.24 -2.69
C ILE A 113 -19.62 12.83 -4.11
N THR A 114 -18.34 12.95 -4.44
CA THR A 114 -17.77 12.56 -5.74
C THR A 114 -17.18 11.15 -5.72
N GLU A 115 -16.69 10.72 -4.56
CA GLU A 115 -16.14 9.38 -4.36
C GLU A 115 -16.34 8.92 -2.92
N ALA A 116 -16.69 7.63 -2.74
CA ALA A 116 -16.78 7.00 -1.43
C ALA A 116 -16.35 5.54 -1.55
N LYS A 117 -15.31 5.13 -0.81
CA LYS A 117 -14.77 3.77 -0.86
C LYS A 117 -14.31 3.28 0.51
N GLY A 118 -14.50 1.96 0.73
CA GLY A 118 -13.79 1.23 1.75
C GLY A 118 -12.47 0.68 1.20
N TRP A 119 -11.47 0.63 2.05
CA TRP A 119 -10.15 0.06 1.76
C TRP A 119 -9.77 -0.95 2.85
N LEU A 120 -8.48 -1.16 3.07
CA LEU A 120 -7.95 -2.02 4.10
C LEU A 120 -7.96 -1.26 5.45
N GLU A 121 -8.81 -1.70 6.38
CA GLU A 121 -9.00 -1.09 7.71
C GLU A 121 -9.23 0.44 7.69
N ALA A 122 -9.72 0.93 6.55
CA ALA A 122 -9.97 2.34 6.31
C ALA A 122 -11.15 2.57 5.36
N ALA A 123 -11.75 3.76 5.43
CA ALA A 123 -12.79 4.23 4.52
C ALA A 123 -12.63 5.71 4.26
N TYR A 124 -13.01 6.18 3.07
CA TYR A 124 -12.92 7.59 2.74
C TYR A 124 -14.08 8.09 1.88
N VAL A 125 -14.26 9.41 1.95
CA VAL A 125 -15.16 10.17 1.08
C VAL A 125 -14.43 11.38 0.50
N LYS A 126 -14.76 11.72 -0.78
CA LYS A 126 -14.37 12.98 -1.42
C LYS A 126 -15.63 13.74 -1.81
N TRP A 127 -15.60 15.07 -1.74
CA TRP A 127 -16.75 15.90 -2.08
C TRP A 127 -16.34 17.19 -2.76
N GLU A 128 -17.29 17.82 -3.45
CA GLU A 128 -17.16 19.19 -3.98
C GLU A 128 -17.41 20.19 -2.87
N PRO A 129 -16.50 21.15 -2.63
CA PRO A 129 -16.71 22.20 -1.65
C PRO A 129 -17.86 23.13 -2.04
N LEU A 130 -18.70 23.49 -1.08
CA LEU A 130 -19.72 24.52 -1.23
C LEU A 130 -19.09 25.91 -1.05
N ALA A 131 -19.46 26.88 -1.89
CA ALA A 131 -18.88 28.22 -1.87
C ALA A 131 -19.14 28.96 -0.54
N GLU A 132 -20.28 28.70 0.11
CA GLU A 132 -20.69 29.30 1.38
C GLU A 132 -20.14 28.56 2.62
N ALA A 133 -19.55 27.38 2.47
CA ALA A 133 -19.02 26.62 3.59
C ALA A 133 -17.63 27.12 4.03
N SER A 134 -17.49 27.46 5.30
CA SER A 134 -16.19 27.77 5.92
C SER A 134 -15.41 26.52 6.36
N GLY A 135 -16.09 25.38 6.50
CA GLY A 135 -15.50 24.12 6.94
C GLY A 135 -16.48 22.96 6.77
N TYR A 136 -16.07 21.77 7.22
CA TYR A 136 -16.89 20.56 7.15
C TYR A 136 -16.71 19.71 8.40
N ARG A 137 -17.77 19.00 8.78
CA ARG A 137 -17.72 17.89 9.74
C ARG A 137 -18.07 16.61 8.99
N VAL A 138 -17.32 15.56 9.26
CA VAL A 138 -17.55 14.25 8.64
C VAL A 138 -17.87 13.25 9.73
N TYR A 139 -18.86 12.43 9.47
CA TYR A 139 -19.38 11.46 10.43
C TYR A 139 -19.31 10.06 9.84
N ILE A 140 -18.99 9.09 10.69
CA ILE A 140 -18.98 7.67 10.38
C ILE A 140 -19.95 6.90 11.27
N LYS A 141 -20.58 5.86 10.71
CA LYS A 141 -21.42 4.89 11.44
C LYS A 141 -21.10 3.48 10.90
N GLY A 142 -21.11 2.50 11.79
CA GLY A 142 -20.82 1.09 11.49
C GLY A 142 -19.76 0.52 12.44
N GLY A 143 -19.60 -0.80 12.49
CA GLY A 143 -18.70 -1.46 13.41
C GLY A 143 -18.96 -1.04 14.86
N LYS A 144 -17.95 -0.55 15.57
CA LYS A 144 -18.07 -0.03 16.94
C LYS A 144 -18.86 1.29 17.05
N TYR A 145 -19.08 1.99 15.96
CA TYR A 145 -19.80 3.26 15.91
C TYR A 145 -21.31 3.00 15.72
N ALA A 146 -22.03 2.76 16.83
CA ALA A 146 -23.47 2.48 16.79
C ALA A 146 -24.28 3.64 16.21
N ASP A 147 -23.84 4.89 16.43
CA ASP A 147 -24.39 6.12 15.88
C ASP A 147 -23.35 6.89 15.08
N TYR A 148 -23.79 7.91 14.33
CA TYR A 148 -22.88 8.80 13.59
C TYR A 148 -21.93 9.51 14.55
N THR A 149 -20.66 9.12 14.47
CA THR A 149 -19.56 9.66 15.28
C THR A 149 -18.71 10.56 14.40
N GLN A 150 -18.43 11.77 14.87
CA GLN A 150 -17.60 12.73 14.16
C GLN A 150 -16.15 12.25 14.09
N LEU A 151 -15.53 12.41 12.93
CA LEU A 151 -14.10 12.19 12.72
C LEU A 151 -13.30 13.31 13.39
N ASP A 152 -12.04 12.96 13.75
CA ASP A 152 -11.07 13.96 14.16
C ASP A 152 -10.88 15.01 13.04
N ARG A 153 -10.69 16.26 13.44
CA ARG A 153 -10.57 17.39 12.50
C ARG A 153 -9.46 17.18 11.46
N GLU A 154 -8.34 16.64 11.88
CA GLU A 154 -7.15 16.42 11.07
C GLU A 154 -7.39 15.42 9.92
N LEU A 155 -8.43 14.62 10.04
CA LEU A 155 -8.85 13.69 8.99
C LEU A 155 -9.69 14.36 7.89
N VAL A 156 -10.15 15.62 8.10
CA VAL A 156 -11.03 16.35 7.18
C VAL A 156 -10.20 17.43 6.45
N ARG A 157 -9.78 17.11 5.22
CA ARG A 157 -8.72 17.81 4.50
C ARG A 157 -9.23 18.55 3.28
N ASN A 158 -8.60 19.72 3.02
CA ASN A 158 -8.87 20.61 1.90
C ASN A 158 -7.78 20.45 0.82
N TYR A 159 -8.19 20.15 -0.41
CA TYR A 159 -7.34 20.08 -1.59
C TYR A 159 -7.68 21.17 -2.62
N GLY A 160 -8.36 22.24 -2.20
CA GLY A 160 -8.80 23.35 -3.04
C GLY A 160 -10.02 22.98 -3.89
N SER A 161 -9.85 22.16 -4.91
CA SER A 161 -10.94 21.74 -5.79
C SER A 161 -11.86 20.67 -5.20
N TYR A 162 -11.44 19.96 -4.15
CA TYR A 162 -12.25 18.95 -3.45
C TYR A 162 -11.89 18.90 -1.97
N GLY A 163 -12.85 18.45 -1.17
CA GLY A 163 -12.64 18.02 0.20
C GLY A 163 -12.48 16.51 0.29
N ARG A 164 -11.74 16.03 1.26
CA ARG A 164 -11.54 14.59 1.53
C ARG A 164 -11.49 14.32 3.01
N ALA A 165 -12.10 13.21 3.41
CA ALA A 165 -11.93 12.66 4.76
C ALA A 165 -11.67 11.15 4.69
N ASP A 166 -10.70 10.69 5.48
CA ASP A 166 -10.37 9.27 5.62
C ASP A 166 -10.48 8.88 7.09
N MET A 167 -11.25 7.84 7.37
CA MET A 167 -11.26 7.17 8.67
C MET A 167 -10.38 5.94 8.59
N VAL A 168 -9.45 5.79 9.53
CA VAL A 168 -8.51 4.67 9.65
C VAL A 168 -8.68 3.97 11.01
N GLY A 169 -8.22 2.73 11.10
CA GLY A 169 -8.42 1.92 12.31
C GLY A 169 -9.84 1.35 12.42
N LEU A 170 -10.36 0.84 11.30
CA LEU A 170 -11.66 0.22 11.20
C LEU A 170 -11.53 -1.30 11.14
N ALA A 171 -12.32 -2.02 11.92
CA ALA A 171 -12.50 -3.45 11.71
C ALA A 171 -13.15 -3.72 10.33
N ALA A 172 -12.95 -4.93 9.79
CA ALA A 172 -13.63 -5.34 8.57
C ALA A 172 -15.15 -5.30 8.77
N GLY A 173 -15.88 -4.74 7.81
CA GLY A 173 -17.34 -4.61 7.89
C GLY A 173 -17.91 -3.49 7.05
N ASP A 174 -19.20 -3.25 7.20
CA ASP A 174 -19.92 -2.21 6.48
C ASP A 174 -20.03 -0.93 7.31
N TYR A 175 -19.74 0.18 6.64
CA TYR A 175 -19.76 1.52 7.23
C TYR A 175 -20.56 2.47 6.35
N SER A 176 -20.97 3.59 6.94
CA SER A 176 -21.51 4.72 6.19
C SER A 176 -20.89 6.02 6.68
N MET A 177 -20.59 6.93 5.75
CA MET A 177 -20.06 8.26 6.04
C MET A 177 -20.95 9.34 5.46
N LYS A 178 -21.12 10.47 6.16
CA LYS A 178 -21.79 11.68 5.68
C LYS A 178 -20.92 12.90 5.95
N VAL A 179 -21.08 13.91 5.12
CA VAL A 179 -20.38 15.20 5.21
C VAL A 179 -21.38 16.30 5.48
N VAL A 180 -21.16 17.10 6.51
CA VAL A 180 -22.00 18.22 6.91
C VAL A 180 -21.19 19.52 6.77
N PRO A 181 -21.65 20.51 5.98
CA PRO A 181 -20.94 21.77 5.85
C PRO A 181 -21.11 22.63 7.10
N VAL A 182 -20.09 23.45 7.39
CA VAL A 182 -20.15 24.48 8.42
C VAL A 182 -20.36 25.84 7.73
N ILE A 183 -21.48 26.49 8.01
CA ILE A 183 -21.87 27.76 7.43
C ILE A 183 -22.11 28.75 8.56
N ASN A 184 -21.51 29.93 8.49
CA ASN A 184 -21.59 30.96 9.55
C ASN A 184 -21.20 30.42 10.95
N GLY A 185 -20.25 29.46 10.99
CA GLY A 185 -19.74 28.87 12.23
C GLY A 185 -20.61 27.77 12.84
N ALA A 186 -21.68 27.33 12.17
CA ALA A 186 -22.54 26.24 12.62
C ALA A 186 -22.72 25.18 11.53
N GLU A 187 -22.95 23.95 11.93
CA GLU A 187 -23.31 22.87 11.01
C GLU A 187 -24.69 23.09 10.40
N ASP A 188 -24.82 22.89 9.09
CA ASP A 188 -26.10 22.93 8.40
C ASP A 188 -26.46 21.51 7.90
N GLU A 189 -27.25 20.82 8.69
CA GLU A 189 -27.73 19.45 8.37
C GLU A 189 -28.66 19.41 7.13
N ASN A 190 -29.28 20.54 6.76
CA ASN A 190 -30.12 20.59 5.56
C ASN A 190 -29.29 20.52 4.26
N LEU A 191 -28.01 20.88 4.39
CA LEU A 191 -27.03 20.82 3.30
C LEU A 191 -26.06 19.65 3.43
N ALA A 192 -26.28 18.74 4.40
CA ALA A 192 -25.48 17.53 4.53
C ALA A 192 -25.55 16.64 3.28
N SER A 193 -24.47 15.92 3.03
CA SER A 193 -24.48 14.90 1.98
C SER A 193 -25.42 13.74 2.32
N GLU A 194 -25.82 12.98 1.31
CA GLU A 194 -26.33 11.63 1.57
C GLU A 194 -25.26 10.77 2.30
N ALA A 195 -25.74 9.82 3.10
CA ALA A 195 -24.88 8.86 3.77
C ALA A 195 -24.39 7.79 2.78
N MET A 196 -23.11 7.79 2.49
CA MET A 196 -22.48 6.85 1.55
C MET A 196 -22.07 5.56 2.27
N LYS A 197 -22.54 4.43 1.75
CA LYS A 197 -22.22 3.09 2.29
C LYS A 197 -20.97 2.52 1.60
N MET A 198 -20.11 1.86 2.37
CA MET A 198 -18.88 1.23 1.90
C MET A 198 -18.49 0.04 2.77
N SER A 199 -17.81 -0.94 2.17
CA SER A 199 -17.30 -2.12 2.88
C SER A 199 -15.80 -2.02 3.06
N VAL A 200 -15.34 -2.21 4.29
CA VAL A 200 -13.94 -2.22 4.70
C VAL A 200 -13.44 -3.66 4.78
N ARG A 201 -12.22 -3.92 4.29
CA ARG A 201 -11.55 -5.22 4.35
C ARG A 201 -10.45 -5.21 5.42
N PRO A 202 -10.08 -6.36 5.98
CA PRO A 202 -8.92 -6.43 6.87
C PRO A 202 -7.62 -6.35 6.05
N HIS A 203 -6.54 -5.89 6.65
CA HIS A 203 -5.19 -6.20 6.17
C HIS A 203 -4.91 -7.70 6.31
N GLU A 204 -4.16 -8.26 5.37
CA GLU A 204 -3.65 -9.62 5.52
C GLU A 204 -2.48 -9.63 6.52
N ARG A 205 -2.59 -10.50 7.52
CA ARG A 205 -1.60 -10.64 8.59
C ARG A 205 -0.79 -11.94 8.47
N SER A 206 -0.56 -12.41 7.25
CA SER A 206 0.44 -13.45 6.99
C SER A 206 1.85 -12.89 7.16
N GLY A 207 2.79 -13.74 7.50
CA GLY A 207 4.20 -13.36 7.57
C GLY A 207 4.82 -13.56 8.96
N PHE A 208 6.15 -13.53 8.98
CA PHE A 208 6.90 -13.79 10.20
C PHE A 208 6.69 -12.73 11.29
N ALA A 209 6.37 -11.49 10.93
CA ALA A 209 6.07 -10.46 11.92
C ALA A 209 4.93 -10.86 12.87
N HIS A 210 3.96 -11.64 12.38
CA HIS A 210 2.80 -12.10 13.14
C HIS A 210 2.98 -13.49 13.77
N HIS A 211 4.13 -14.15 13.52
CA HIS A 211 4.39 -15.50 14.04
C HIS A 211 4.44 -15.51 15.58
N ASN A 212 3.48 -16.18 16.21
CA ASN A 212 3.30 -16.20 17.68
C ASN A 212 3.22 -14.81 18.33
N PHE A 213 2.80 -13.79 17.58
CA PHE A 213 2.69 -12.41 18.04
C PHE A 213 1.42 -11.76 17.47
N SER A 214 0.70 -11.01 18.30
CA SER A 214 -0.55 -10.34 17.93
C SER A 214 -0.54 -8.86 18.29
N GLY A 215 -1.28 -8.07 17.52
CA GLY A 215 -1.42 -6.64 17.77
C GLY A 215 -0.10 -5.89 17.61
N ILE A 216 0.52 -5.91 16.42
CA ILE A 216 1.72 -5.13 16.12
C ILE A 216 1.37 -3.64 16.09
N GLY A 217 2.27 -2.80 16.65
CA GLY A 217 2.07 -1.36 16.69
C GLY A 217 0.92 -0.92 17.61
N ALA A 218 0.18 0.08 17.18
CA ALA A 218 -0.92 0.69 17.93
C ALA A 218 -2.27 0.00 17.72
N TYR A 219 -2.33 -1.03 16.84
CA TYR A 219 -3.57 -1.67 16.43
C TYR A 219 -3.69 -3.11 16.93
N THR A 220 -4.94 -3.56 17.07
CA THR A 220 -5.28 -4.97 17.31
C THR A 220 -5.26 -5.74 16.00
N ASP A 221 -5.35 -7.07 16.05
CA ASP A 221 -5.44 -7.91 14.84
C ASP A 221 -6.77 -7.72 14.08
N SER A 222 -7.79 -7.13 14.70
CA SER A 222 -9.03 -6.72 14.01
C SER A 222 -8.88 -5.41 13.24
N GLY A 223 -7.75 -4.69 13.37
CA GLY A 223 -7.49 -3.41 12.72
C GLY A 223 -7.96 -2.19 13.49
N GLU A 224 -8.51 -2.36 14.70
CA GLU A 224 -8.93 -1.26 15.56
C GLU A 224 -7.80 -0.80 16.46
N LEU A 225 -7.77 0.50 16.79
CA LEU A 225 -6.85 1.02 17.80
C LEU A 225 -7.01 0.25 19.12
N LYS A 226 -5.89 -0.06 19.78
CA LYS A 226 -5.88 -0.59 21.15
C LYS A 226 -6.50 0.41 22.11
N ASP A 227 -7.12 -0.07 23.18
CA ASP A 227 -7.96 0.74 24.09
C ASP A 227 -7.27 1.98 24.66
N ASP A 228 -5.98 1.90 24.97
CA ASP A 228 -5.19 2.99 25.55
C ASP A 228 -4.25 3.66 24.53
N ALA A 229 -4.45 3.39 23.23
CA ALA A 229 -3.65 3.96 22.17
C ALA A 229 -3.85 5.48 22.09
N ARG A 230 -2.72 6.17 21.96
CA ARG A 230 -2.71 7.61 21.70
C ARG A 230 -2.52 7.87 20.23
N VAL A 231 -3.14 8.92 19.74
CA VAL A 231 -3.05 9.37 18.36
C VAL A 231 -2.43 10.76 18.32
N ILE A 232 -1.44 10.94 17.46
CA ILE A 232 -0.90 12.25 17.11
C ILE A 232 -0.97 12.45 15.60
N TYR A 233 -1.32 13.65 15.17
CA TYR A 233 -1.34 14.06 13.76
C TYR A 233 -0.13 14.92 13.46
N VAL A 234 0.57 14.58 12.37
CA VAL A 234 1.82 15.23 11.98
C VAL A 234 1.68 15.76 10.56
N THR A 235 1.73 17.10 10.44
CA THR A 235 1.77 17.83 9.17
C THR A 235 3.12 18.55 9.04
N ALA A 236 3.38 19.20 7.91
CA ALA A 236 4.55 20.08 7.75
C ALA A 236 4.61 21.16 8.84
N GLU A 237 3.46 21.73 9.24
CA GLU A 237 3.39 22.79 10.26
C GLU A 237 3.55 22.25 11.68
N THR A 238 3.14 21.01 11.93
CA THR A 238 3.06 20.47 13.31
C THR A 238 4.20 19.53 13.69
N ALA A 239 5.01 19.05 12.74
CA ALA A 239 6.08 18.08 13.01
C ALA A 239 7.04 18.52 14.13
N LYS A 240 7.34 19.84 14.24
CA LYS A 240 8.16 20.42 15.32
C LYS A 240 7.41 20.73 16.61
N THR A 241 6.09 20.87 16.53
CA THR A 241 5.29 21.47 17.63
C THR A 241 4.25 20.53 18.20
N VAL A 242 4.00 19.39 17.54
CA VAL A 242 3.09 18.37 18.05
C VAL A 242 3.51 17.93 19.45
N GLN A 243 2.54 17.80 20.33
CA GLN A 243 2.79 17.45 21.74
C GLN A 243 2.15 16.13 22.11
N CYS A 244 2.85 15.39 22.96
CA CYS A 244 2.34 14.15 23.55
C CYS A 244 2.92 13.99 24.95
N GLU A 245 2.04 13.65 25.90
CA GLU A 245 2.50 13.22 27.23
C GLU A 245 3.18 11.85 27.12
N VAL A 246 4.38 11.73 27.67
CA VAL A 246 5.16 10.48 27.68
C VAL A 246 5.70 10.25 29.09
N LEU A 247 5.45 9.09 29.65
CA LEU A 247 5.98 8.73 30.98
C LEU A 247 7.51 8.55 30.89
N GLN A 248 8.24 9.31 31.66
CA GLN A 248 9.70 9.33 31.71
C GLN A 248 10.29 8.69 32.97
N SER A 249 9.45 8.39 33.95
CA SER A 249 9.79 7.79 35.22
C SER A 249 8.67 6.87 35.69
N ALA A 250 9.02 5.76 36.34
CA ALA A 250 8.05 4.86 36.97
C ALA A 250 7.22 5.51 38.10
N LYS A 251 7.57 6.72 38.52
CA LYS A 251 6.83 7.52 39.51
C LYS A 251 5.80 8.45 38.87
N GLU A 252 5.83 8.63 37.56
CA GLU A 252 4.85 9.44 36.84
C GLU A 252 3.56 8.62 36.63
N GLU A 253 2.44 9.31 36.75
CA GLU A 253 1.11 8.76 36.52
C GLU A 253 0.57 9.26 35.17
N ILE A 254 -0.31 8.50 34.54
CA ILE A 254 -1.04 8.92 33.31
C ILE A 254 -1.80 10.23 33.62
N GLY A 255 -1.69 11.19 32.73
CA GLY A 255 -2.23 12.55 32.89
C GLY A 255 -1.32 13.51 33.66
N LYS A 256 -0.16 13.03 34.17
CA LYS A 256 0.86 13.83 34.88
C LYS A 256 2.28 13.55 34.38
N GLY A 257 2.42 12.91 33.24
CA GLY A 257 3.72 12.62 32.62
C GLY A 257 4.38 13.85 32.02
N THR A 258 5.56 13.65 31.47
CA THR A 258 6.34 14.71 30.81
C THR A 258 5.75 14.98 29.42
N VAL A 259 5.37 16.21 29.13
CA VAL A 259 4.97 16.61 27.78
C VAL A 259 6.20 16.73 26.89
N LYS A 260 6.24 15.93 25.85
CA LYS A 260 7.25 15.95 24.80
C LYS A 260 6.74 16.78 23.61
N THR A 261 7.64 17.51 22.94
CA THR A 261 7.29 18.41 21.83
C THR A 261 8.18 18.13 20.62
N GLY A 262 7.56 17.93 19.46
CA GLY A 262 8.19 17.51 18.22
C GLY A 262 8.18 15.99 18.05
N LEU A 263 8.09 15.55 16.80
CA LEU A 263 7.89 14.14 16.47
C LEU A 263 9.04 13.25 16.99
N GLN A 264 10.31 13.66 16.74
CA GLN A 264 11.47 12.89 17.18
C GLN A 264 11.58 12.88 18.70
N ASP A 265 11.33 13.99 19.40
CA ASP A 265 11.38 14.05 20.87
C ASP A 265 10.31 13.18 21.53
N ILE A 266 9.10 13.11 20.94
CA ILE A 266 8.04 12.21 21.40
C ILE A 266 8.51 10.76 21.29
N ILE A 267 8.99 10.32 20.12
CA ILE A 267 9.47 8.96 19.89
C ILE A 267 10.67 8.65 20.81
N TYR A 268 11.60 9.59 20.96
CA TYR A 268 12.74 9.45 21.85
C TYR A 268 12.32 9.25 23.31
N GLY A 269 11.18 9.82 23.70
CA GLY A 269 10.59 9.60 25.03
C GLY A 269 10.28 8.13 25.31
N TYR A 270 9.88 7.35 24.30
CA TYR A 270 9.62 5.90 24.43
C TYR A 270 10.89 5.07 24.63
N GLN A 271 12.06 5.58 24.21
CA GLN A 271 13.33 4.85 24.32
C GLN A 271 13.66 4.43 25.76
N LYS A 272 13.20 5.16 26.77
CA LYS A 272 13.42 4.79 28.18
C LYS A 272 12.69 3.50 28.59
N GLY A 273 11.71 3.04 27.80
CA GLY A 273 10.93 1.84 28.08
C GLY A 273 10.00 1.95 29.29
N ILE A 274 9.69 3.16 29.73
CA ILE A 274 8.72 3.45 30.82
C ILE A 274 7.32 3.60 30.20
N GLU A 275 7.19 4.41 29.16
CA GLU A 275 5.96 4.54 28.39
C GLU A 275 5.65 3.21 27.67
N LYS A 276 4.41 2.73 27.81
CA LYS A 276 3.95 1.46 27.26
C LYS A 276 2.68 1.60 26.41
N ARG A 277 1.96 2.72 26.57
CA ARG A 277 0.74 2.96 25.81
C ARG A 277 1.07 2.99 24.32
N PRO A 278 0.28 2.32 23.47
CA PRO A 278 0.48 2.35 22.05
C PRO A 278 0.40 3.77 21.47
N LEU A 279 1.13 4.04 20.40
CA LEU A 279 1.15 5.34 19.73
C LEU A 279 0.90 5.18 18.24
N ALA A 280 -0.19 5.75 17.74
CA ALA A 280 -0.45 5.93 16.32
C ALA A 280 0.01 7.34 15.88
N ILE A 281 1.00 7.38 14.98
CA ILE A 281 1.54 8.60 14.38
C ILE A 281 0.94 8.71 12.99
N ARG A 282 0.05 9.67 12.78
CA ARG A 282 -0.70 9.88 11.55
C ARG A 282 -0.10 11.02 10.74
N ILE A 283 0.55 10.68 9.62
CA ILE A 283 1.15 11.65 8.69
C ILE A 283 0.07 12.18 7.76
N VAL A 284 -0.08 13.49 7.67
CA VAL A 284 -1.05 14.18 6.83
C VAL A 284 -0.31 15.08 5.84
N GLY A 285 -0.46 14.80 4.55
CA GLY A 285 0.29 15.49 3.49
C GLY A 285 1.79 15.12 3.50
N THR A 286 2.64 16.01 3.00
CA THR A 286 4.08 15.80 2.92
C THR A 286 4.80 16.44 4.10
N VAL A 287 5.56 15.65 4.87
CA VAL A 287 6.47 16.13 5.92
C VAL A 287 7.91 16.06 5.39
N LYS A 288 8.58 17.20 5.28
CA LYS A 288 9.94 17.31 4.75
C LYS A 288 10.98 17.28 5.87
N ALA A 289 12.24 16.95 5.53
CA ALA A 289 13.34 16.97 6.49
C ALA A 289 13.46 18.32 7.25
N GLY A 290 13.20 19.45 6.56
CA GLY A 290 13.21 20.79 7.16
C GLY A 290 12.09 21.06 8.17
N ASP A 291 11.03 20.24 8.14
CA ASP A 291 9.86 20.38 9.03
C ASP A 291 10.07 19.63 10.36
N MET A 292 11.09 18.76 10.44
CA MET A 292 11.36 17.94 11.60
C MET A 292 12.06 18.71 12.73
N ASP A 293 11.77 18.36 13.97
CA ASP A 293 12.40 18.91 15.17
C ASP A 293 13.88 18.50 15.26
N SER A 294 14.19 17.24 15.00
CA SER A 294 15.55 16.71 14.94
C SER A 294 15.57 15.31 14.31
N PHE A 295 16.79 14.80 14.02
CA PHE A 295 17.03 13.40 13.66
C PHE A 295 17.99 12.71 14.65
N LEU A 296 18.33 13.37 15.75
CA LEU A 296 19.35 12.95 16.70
C LEU A 296 20.69 12.72 15.95
N SER A 297 21.21 11.48 16.00
CA SER A 297 22.46 11.10 15.32
C SER A 297 22.24 10.09 14.20
N SER A 298 21.00 9.90 13.76
CA SER A 298 20.67 8.96 12.68
C SER A 298 21.05 9.55 11.32
N SER A 299 21.76 8.79 10.51
CA SER A 299 22.06 9.15 9.12
C SER A 299 20.86 8.95 8.21
N GLU A 300 19.98 8.01 8.53
CA GLU A 300 18.76 7.72 7.79
C GLU A 300 17.71 8.82 8.00
N GLY A 301 17.61 9.37 9.22
CA GLY A 301 16.64 10.39 9.58
C GLY A 301 15.92 10.11 10.89
N LEU A 302 14.60 9.85 10.84
CA LEU A 302 13.78 9.58 12.02
C LEU A 302 14.26 8.31 12.74
N GLN A 303 14.50 8.40 14.04
CA GLN A 303 15.01 7.29 14.83
C GLN A 303 13.96 6.72 15.79
N ILE A 304 13.63 5.43 15.64
CA ILE A 304 12.84 4.64 16.59
C ILE A 304 13.81 3.68 17.29
N LYS A 305 14.07 3.88 18.58
CA LYS A 305 15.05 3.09 19.31
C LYS A 305 14.48 2.57 20.63
N GLY A 306 14.61 1.27 20.84
CA GLY A 306 14.29 0.63 22.10
C GLY A 306 15.43 0.77 23.13
N LYS A 307 15.11 0.52 24.39
CA LYS A 307 16.07 0.55 25.50
C LYS A 307 17.07 -0.60 25.44
N ASN A 308 16.58 -1.78 25.13
CA ASN A 308 17.32 -3.04 25.05
C ASN A 308 16.87 -3.77 23.77
N ALA A 309 17.57 -4.84 23.40
CA ALA A 309 17.16 -5.73 22.33
C ALA A 309 15.67 -6.06 22.40
N TYR A 310 14.98 -5.97 21.26
CA TYR A 310 13.56 -6.33 21.10
C TYR A 310 12.58 -5.59 22.04
N SER A 311 12.91 -4.38 22.47
CA SER A 311 12.02 -3.59 23.35
C SER A 311 10.67 -3.31 22.68
N PRO A 312 9.53 -3.64 23.32
CA PRO A 312 8.21 -3.37 22.75
C PRO A 312 7.93 -1.87 22.72
N MET A 313 7.77 -1.33 21.52
CA MET A 313 7.47 0.10 21.29
C MET A 313 5.99 0.35 21.13
N ASN A 314 5.24 -0.57 20.50
CA ASN A 314 3.82 -0.42 20.17
C ASN A 314 3.54 0.86 19.37
N ILE A 315 4.37 1.15 18.38
CA ILE A 315 4.27 2.35 17.54
C ILE A 315 3.81 1.95 16.14
N THR A 316 2.76 2.62 15.65
CA THR A 316 2.38 2.60 14.24
C THR A 316 2.63 3.98 13.63
N ILE A 317 3.35 4.02 12.50
CA ILE A 317 3.42 5.20 11.63
C ILE A 317 2.54 4.92 10.41
N GLU A 318 1.54 5.77 10.21
CA GLU A 318 0.59 5.60 9.12
C GLU A 318 0.33 6.90 8.37
N GLY A 319 0.16 6.81 7.07
CA GLY A 319 -0.25 7.95 6.24
C GLY A 319 -1.76 8.04 6.11
N ILE A 320 -2.29 9.25 6.11
CA ILE A 320 -3.71 9.51 5.92
C ILE A 320 -3.96 9.90 4.46
N GLY A 321 -4.81 9.12 3.78
CA GLY A 321 -5.13 9.34 2.37
C GLY A 321 -4.11 8.75 1.40
N GLU A 322 -4.07 9.29 0.19
CA GLU A 322 -3.21 8.79 -0.89
C GLU A 322 -1.95 9.64 -1.13
N ASP A 323 -1.78 10.73 -0.39
CA ASP A 323 -0.74 11.75 -0.58
C ASP A 323 0.21 11.92 0.61
N ALA A 324 -0.03 11.18 1.70
CA ALA A 324 0.86 11.23 2.85
C ALA A 324 2.27 10.72 2.50
N ALA A 325 3.30 11.49 2.84
CA ALA A 325 4.69 11.14 2.55
C ALA A 325 5.66 11.77 3.53
N ILE A 326 6.80 11.11 3.76
CA ILE A 326 8.02 11.71 4.30
C ILE A 326 8.96 12.01 3.13
N HIS A 327 9.65 13.14 3.18
CA HIS A 327 10.49 13.60 2.09
C HIS A 327 11.81 14.18 2.58
N GLY A 328 12.90 13.70 2.02
CA GLY A 328 14.25 14.16 2.37
C GLY A 328 14.87 13.45 3.57
N PHE A 329 14.21 12.44 4.11
CA PHE A 329 14.71 11.59 5.18
C PHE A 329 14.07 10.20 5.14
N GLY A 330 14.73 9.23 5.73
CA GLY A 330 14.24 7.88 5.96
C GLY A 330 14.06 7.59 7.45
N MET A 331 14.15 6.32 7.84
CA MET A 331 13.92 5.88 9.22
C MET A 331 14.92 4.82 9.67
N LEU A 332 15.43 4.96 10.89
CA LEU A 332 16.22 3.96 11.59
C LEU A 332 15.40 3.33 12.71
N VAL A 333 15.29 2.00 12.70
CA VAL A 333 14.67 1.21 13.77
C VAL A 333 15.74 0.33 14.39
N ARG A 334 15.92 0.41 15.72
CA ARG A 334 16.96 -0.32 16.45
C ARG A 334 16.46 -0.80 17.81
N ASN A 335 16.76 -2.04 18.16
CA ASN A 335 16.42 -2.67 19.45
C ASN A 335 14.89 -2.69 19.74
N CYS A 336 14.07 -2.73 18.71
CA CYS A 336 12.62 -2.55 18.83
C CYS A 336 11.84 -3.83 18.56
N SER A 337 10.65 -3.91 19.13
CA SER A 337 9.60 -4.81 18.67
C SER A 337 8.26 -4.10 18.61
N SER A 338 7.29 -4.71 17.93
CA SER A 338 5.95 -4.15 17.77
C SER A 338 5.96 -2.75 17.15
N VAL A 339 6.52 -2.64 15.93
CA VAL A 339 6.48 -1.43 15.10
C VAL A 339 5.82 -1.76 13.77
N GLU A 340 4.85 -0.94 13.39
CA GLU A 340 4.13 -1.02 12.12
C GLU A 340 4.36 0.26 11.32
N MET A 341 4.54 0.13 10.00
CA MET A 341 4.63 1.27 9.08
C MET A 341 3.73 1.00 7.88
N ARG A 342 2.79 1.91 7.58
CA ARG A 342 1.80 1.69 6.52
C ARG A 342 1.28 2.96 5.84
N ASN A 343 0.90 2.84 4.59
CA ASN A 343 0.15 3.81 3.78
C ASN A 343 0.80 5.19 3.63
N PHE A 344 2.12 5.29 3.49
CA PHE A 344 2.77 6.56 3.14
C PHE A 344 3.89 6.37 2.12
N GLY A 345 4.32 7.47 1.50
CA GLY A 345 5.45 7.50 0.60
C GLY A 345 6.76 7.84 1.31
N ILE A 346 7.88 7.28 0.84
CA ILE A 346 9.23 7.63 1.28
C ILE A 346 9.99 8.15 0.06
N TYR A 347 10.30 9.44 0.07
CA TYR A 347 10.85 10.16 -1.07
C TYR A 347 12.17 10.83 -0.71
N TRP A 348 13.15 10.72 -1.60
CA TRP A 348 14.38 11.49 -1.51
C TRP A 348 15.12 11.32 -0.17
N PHE A 349 15.10 10.10 0.40
CA PHE A 349 15.69 9.77 1.70
C PHE A 349 17.22 9.96 1.70
N MET A 350 17.81 10.22 2.89
CA MET A 350 19.21 10.65 3.04
C MET A 350 20.22 9.51 2.89
N ASP A 351 19.97 8.35 3.51
CA ASP A 351 20.80 7.14 3.51
C ASP A 351 19.92 5.96 3.11
N ASP A 352 19.55 5.04 4.01
CA ASP A 352 18.52 4.04 3.75
C ASP A 352 17.11 4.65 3.88
N GLY A 353 16.16 4.17 3.08
CA GLY A 353 14.75 4.55 3.24
C GLY A 353 14.19 4.05 4.56
N ILE A 354 14.36 2.75 4.86
CA ILE A 354 14.11 2.14 6.17
C ILE A 354 15.29 1.22 6.50
N SER A 355 15.95 1.46 7.62
CA SER A 355 17.02 0.62 8.16
C SER A 355 16.56 -0.07 9.44
N LEU A 356 16.31 -1.38 9.38
CA LEU A 356 16.06 -2.22 10.55
C LEU A 356 17.41 -2.73 11.06
N ASP A 357 18.06 -1.93 11.90
CA ASP A 357 19.43 -2.15 12.33
C ASP A 357 19.49 -2.61 13.78
N THR A 358 19.98 -3.81 14.00
CA THR A 358 20.27 -4.41 15.31
C THR A 358 19.03 -4.73 16.17
N ASP A 359 18.87 -6.01 16.49
CA ASP A 359 17.99 -6.56 17.53
C ASP A 359 16.53 -6.08 17.45
N ASN A 360 15.94 -6.07 16.24
CA ASN A 360 14.52 -5.81 16.05
C ASN A 360 13.75 -7.13 15.95
N SER A 361 12.46 -7.13 16.32
CA SER A 361 11.57 -8.26 16.10
C SER A 361 10.11 -7.83 15.95
N HIS A 362 9.33 -8.66 15.25
CA HIS A 362 7.91 -8.40 15.04
C HIS A 362 7.67 -6.97 14.50
N ILE A 363 8.35 -6.68 13.38
CA ILE A 363 8.21 -5.43 12.62
C ILE A 363 7.42 -5.73 11.35
N TRP A 364 6.36 -4.97 11.12
CA TRP A 364 5.51 -5.10 9.95
C TRP A 364 5.52 -3.82 9.12
N ILE A 365 6.06 -3.92 7.91
CA ILE A 365 6.16 -2.80 6.96
C ILE A 365 5.35 -3.15 5.73
N HIS A 366 4.31 -2.36 5.43
CA HIS A 366 3.39 -2.70 4.36
C HIS A 366 2.71 -1.48 3.73
N HIS A 367 2.27 -1.65 2.47
CA HIS A 367 1.55 -0.63 1.71
C HIS A 367 2.27 0.74 1.72
N LEU A 368 3.57 0.75 1.45
CA LEU A 368 4.37 1.96 1.24
C LEU A 368 4.74 2.09 -0.24
N ASP A 369 4.94 3.32 -0.70
CA ASP A 369 5.64 3.62 -1.94
C ASP A 369 7.03 4.15 -1.60
N ILE A 370 8.08 3.53 -2.18
CA ILE A 370 9.46 3.91 -1.93
C ILE A 370 10.11 4.31 -3.26
N PHE A 371 10.56 5.56 -3.32
CA PHE A 371 11.17 6.17 -4.51
C PHE A 371 12.67 6.37 -4.30
N TYR A 372 13.30 7.16 -5.18
CA TYR A 372 14.71 7.46 -5.09
C TYR A 372 15.12 8.09 -3.76
N GLY A 373 16.27 7.64 -3.23
CA GLY A 373 17.02 8.38 -2.24
C GLY A 373 17.89 9.47 -2.84
N GLN A 374 18.52 10.25 -1.98
CA GLN A 374 19.52 11.23 -2.38
C GLN A 374 20.75 10.51 -2.96
N PRO A 375 21.37 11.01 -4.05
CA PRO A 375 22.56 10.39 -4.59
C PRO A 375 23.69 10.34 -3.55
N GLY A 376 24.21 9.14 -3.32
CA GLY A 376 25.37 8.94 -2.46
C GLY A 376 26.71 9.23 -3.17
N LYS A 377 27.82 8.98 -2.48
CA LYS A 377 29.16 9.20 -3.01
C LYS A 377 29.60 8.13 -4.00
N ASP A 378 29.09 6.91 -3.86
CA ASP A 378 29.46 5.77 -4.67
C ASP A 378 28.60 5.69 -5.93
N LYS A 379 29.19 5.18 -7.02
CA LYS A 379 28.50 5.05 -8.32
C LYS A 379 27.25 4.17 -8.28
N ASP A 380 27.18 3.24 -7.34
CA ASP A 380 26.00 2.37 -7.14
C ASP A 380 24.93 2.99 -6.25
N GLN A 381 25.11 4.25 -5.82
CA GLN A 381 24.19 5.04 -5.01
C GLN A 381 23.58 6.23 -5.78
N VAL A 382 23.58 6.21 -7.11
CA VAL A 382 23.01 7.32 -7.90
C VAL A 382 21.50 7.46 -7.72
N LYS A 383 20.82 6.35 -7.36
CA LYS A 383 19.39 6.26 -7.06
C LYS A 383 19.10 6.29 -5.54
N GLY A 384 20.08 6.60 -4.70
CA GLY A 384 20.05 6.47 -3.24
C GLY A 384 20.71 5.19 -2.74
N ASP A 385 20.72 4.96 -1.42
CA ASP A 385 21.18 3.70 -0.82
C ASP A 385 20.03 2.68 -0.72
N GLY A 386 20.00 1.79 0.27
CA GLY A 386 19.00 0.73 0.41
C GLY A 386 17.58 1.28 0.60
N SER A 387 16.59 0.72 -0.11
CA SER A 387 15.20 1.13 0.13
C SER A 387 14.69 0.59 1.46
N VAL A 388 14.91 -0.70 1.76
CA VAL A 388 14.59 -1.32 3.05
C VAL A 388 15.67 -2.35 3.40
N ASP A 389 16.40 -2.13 4.48
CA ASP A 389 17.52 -2.97 4.89
C ASP A 389 17.27 -3.64 6.25
N VAL A 390 17.71 -4.90 6.39
CA VAL A 390 17.64 -5.70 7.63
C VAL A 390 19.02 -6.11 8.04
N LYS A 391 19.41 -5.77 9.26
CA LYS A 391 20.79 -5.96 9.77
C LYS A 391 20.79 -6.43 11.23
N GLY A 392 21.92 -6.98 11.70
CA GLY A 392 22.30 -7.12 13.10
C GLY A 392 21.29 -7.87 13.98
N ASP A 393 21.02 -9.15 13.70
CA ASP A 393 20.10 -10.03 14.44
C ASP A 393 18.63 -9.56 14.52
N SER A 394 18.24 -8.62 13.64
CA SER A 394 16.83 -8.33 13.43
C SER A 394 16.09 -9.58 12.89
N GLN A 395 14.93 -9.91 13.44
CA GLN A 395 14.23 -11.18 13.19
C GLN A 395 12.71 -11.04 13.22
N TYR A 396 11.98 -12.01 12.66
CA TYR A 396 10.51 -12.00 12.58
C TYR A 396 9.98 -10.69 11.97
N ILE A 397 10.35 -10.45 10.71
CA ILE A 397 10.03 -9.21 9.99
C ILE A 397 9.26 -9.55 8.72
N THR A 398 8.25 -8.76 8.43
CA THR A 398 7.43 -8.87 7.22
C THR A 398 7.47 -7.57 6.42
N PHE A 399 7.82 -7.69 5.13
CA PHE A 399 7.69 -6.67 4.12
C PHE A 399 6.59 -7.08 3.13
N ALA A 400 5.43 -6.43 3.21
CA ALA A 400 4.25 -6.85 2.46
C ALA A 400 3.63 -5.71 1.63
N ASN A 401 3.23 -6.02 0.40
CA ASN A 401 2.50 -5.08 -0.45
C ASN A 401 3.20 -3.70 -0.60
N LEU A 402 4.53 -3.69 -0.68
CA LEU A 402 5.32 -2.48 -0.93
C LEU A 402 5.44 -2.24 -2.43
N HIS A 403 5.48 -0.98 -2.83
CA HIS A 403 5.76 -0.57 -4.19
C HIS A 403 7.11 0.15 -4.26
N PHE A 404 8.05 -0.43 -4.99
CA PHE A 404 9.38 0.11 -5.19
C PHE A 404 9.52 0.62 -6.63
N PHE A 405 9.84 1.89 -6.76
CA PHE A 405 10.03 2.56 -8.05
C PHE A 405 11.52 2.68 -8.39
N ASP A 406 11.95 2.05 -9.47
CA ASP A 406 13.28 2.19 -10.08
C ASP A 406 14.43 2.24 -9.05
N SER A 407 14.31 1.50 -7.95
CA SER A 407 15.33 1.47 -6.89
C SER A 407 16.60 0.76 -7.34
N GLY A 408 17.75 1.34 -7.06
CA GLY A 408 19.06 0.76 -7.38
C GLY A 408 19.42 -0.44 -6.50
N LYS A 409 19.13 -0.32 -5.19
CA LYS A 409 19.45 -1.30 -4.15
C LYS A 409 18.22 -1.51 -3.28
N MET A 410 17.36 -2.46 -3.63
CA MET A 410 16.06 -2.56 -3.02
C MET A 410 16.13 -3.01 -1.55
N SER A 411 16.77 -4.18 -1.24
CA SER A 411 16.88 -4.67 0.14
C SER A 411 18.15 -5.47 0.40
N LEU A 412 18.93 -5.04 1.37
CA LEU A 412 19.97 -5.87 1.99
C LEU A 412 19.38 -6.61 3.18
N CYS A 413 19.48 -7.94 3.16
CA CYS A 413 19.01 -8.81 4.22
C CYS A 413 20.19 -9.57 4.83
N GLY A 414 20.82 -8.96 5.84
CA GLY A 414 22.01 -9.46 6.54
C GLY A 414 23.34 -8.82 6.13
N MET A 415 24.19 -8.59 7.14
CA MET A 415 25.55 -8.00 7.04
C MET A 415 26.68 -9.01 7.28
N LYS A 416 26.40 -10.28 7.56
CA LYS A 416 27.29 -11.35 8.07
C LYS A 416 27.57 -11.27 9.58
N SER A 417 26.96 -10.36 10.28
CA SER A 417 27.07 -10.24 11.74
C SER A 417 25.95 -10.96 12.46
N GLU A 418 24.96 -11.41 11.74
CA GLU A 418 23.77 -12.09 12.25
C GLU A 418 24.12 -13.52 12.65
N THR A 419 23.47 -14.00 13.70
CA THR A 419 23.61 -15.39 14.15
C THR A 419 22.68 -16.34 13.40
N GLY A 420 21.68 -15.80 12.65
CA GLY A 420 20.67 -16.56 11.92
C GLY A 420 19.82 -17.43 12.86
N PRO A 421 18.70 -18.00 12.35
CA PRO A 421 18.14 -17.88 11.00
C PRO A 421 17.29 -16.61 10.75
N ASN A 422 16.95 -15.81 11.75
CA ASN A 422 16.23 -14.53 11.76
C ASN A 422 14.76 -14.56 11.29
N TYR A 423 14.39 -15.30 10.25
CA TYR A 423 13.04 -15.46 9.70
C TYR A 423 12.43 -14.12 9.21
N ILE A 424 12.64 -13.84 7.95
CA ILE A 424 12.18 -12.64 7.26
C ILE A 424 11.27 -13.07 6.09
N ASP A 425 10.23 -12.30 5.78
CA ASP A 425 9.45 -12.55 4.57
C ASP A 425 9.17 -11.30 3.74
N TYR A 426 9.03 -11.53 2.44
CA TYR A 426 8.68 -10.54 1.43
C TYR A 426 7.51 -11.10 0.60
N HIS A 427 6.33 -10.46 0.66
CA HIS A 427 5.20 -10.91 -0.14
C HIS A 427 4.32 -9.77 -0.67
N GLY A 428 3.68 -10.04 -1.81
CA GLY A 428 2.77 -9.09 -2.44
C GLY A 428 3.45 -7.79 -2.91
N ASN A 429 4.78 -7.73 -2.93
CA ASN A 429 5.51 -6.52 -3.29
C ASN A 429 5.56 -6.34 -4.82
N TRP A 430 5.57 -5.09 -5.25
CA TRP A 430 5.79 -4.68 -6.63
C TRP A 430 7.19 -4.09 -6.77
N PHE A 431 8.06 -4.81 -7.47
CA PHE A 431 9.40 -4.35 -7.85
C PHE A 431 9.33 -3.77 -9.25
N ASP A 432 9.03 -2.49 -9.34
CA ASP A 432 8.68 -1.76 -10.54
C ASP A 432 9.92 -1.11 -11.17
N HIS A 433 10.48 -1.74 -12.21
CA HIS A 433 11.67 -1.31 -12.95
C HIS A 433 12.92 -1.11 -12.08
N THR A 434 13.08 -1.94 -11.07
CA THR A 434 14.17 -1.88 -10.09
C THR A 434 15.43 -2.61 -10.56
N ASP A 435 16.60 -2.31 -9.94
CA ASP A 435 17.87 -2.87 -10.41
C ASP A 435 18.22 -4.22 -9.76
N SER A 436 18.38 -4.25 -8.42
CA SER A 436 18.99 -5.37 -7.72
C SER A 436 18.57 -5.50 -6.26
N ARG A 437 18.90 -6.64 -5.64
CA ARG A 437 18.66 -6.95 -4.22
C ARG A 437 17.18 -7.11 -3.87
N HIS A 438 16.50 -8.15 -4.41
CA HIS A 438 15.07 -8.37 -4.19
C HIS A 438 14.74 -9.69 -3.44
N PRO A 439 15.26 -9.93 -2.24
CA PRO A 439 16.36 -9.28 -1.54
C PRO A 439 17.74 -9.91 -1.85
N ARG A 440 18.84 -9.23 -1.42
CA ARG A 440 20.17 -9.85 -1.28
C ARG A 440 20.32 -10.36 0.15
N ILE A 441 20.50 -11.67 0.31
CA ILE A 441 20.42 -12.36 1.60
C ILE A 441 21.78 -12.89 2.04
N ARG A 442 22.11 -12.72 3.31
CA ARG A 442 23.23 -13.32 4.03
C ARG A 442 22.73 -13.93 5.33
N THR A 443 23.16 -15.14 5.65
CA THR A 443 22.96 -15.82 6.95
C THR A 443 21.51 -16.05 7.37
N MET A 444 20.55 -15.37 6.80
CA MET A 444 19.13 -15.38 7.19
C MET A 444 18.31 -16.40 6.39
N SER A 445 17.23 -16.88 7.00
CA SER A 445 16.20 -17.71 6.36
C SER A 445 15.04 -16.80 5.94
N VAL A 446 14.77 -16.76 4.64
CA VAL A 446 13.89 -15.78 4.03
C VAL A 446 12.84 -16.43 3.14
N HIS A 447 11.57 -16.10 3.36
CA HIS A 447 10.45 -16.51 2.53
C HIS A 447 10.08 -15.38 1.56
N VAL A 448 10.05 -15.67 0.25
CA VAL A 448 9.79 -14.70 -0.83
C VAL A 448 8.65 -15.25 -1.68
N TRP A 449 7.44 -14.69 -1.56
CA TRP A 449 6.27 -15.26 -2.20
C TRP A 449 5.28 -14.23 -2.74
N ASN A 450 4.61 -14.58 -3.83
CA ASN A 450 3.61 -13.75 -4.52
C ASN A 450 4.06 -12.30 -4.79
N ASN A 451 5.35 -12.07 -5.03
CA ASN A 451 5.84 -10.76 -5.47
C ASN A 451 5.76 -10.65 -6.99
N TYR A 452 5.55 -9.44 -7.47
CA TYR A 452 5.61 -9.07 -8.87
C TYR A 452 6.93 -8.36 -9.17
N TYR A 453 7.80 -9.05 -9.91
CA TYR A 453 9.05 -8.52 -10.45
C TYR A 453 8.77 -7.99 -11.84
N ASP A 454 8.77 -6.69 -12.01
CA ASP A 454 8.28 -5.99 -13.19
C ASP A 454 9.40 -5.17 -13.86
N GLY A 455 10.18 -5.82 -14.72
CA GLY A 455 11.31 -5.18 -15.40
C GLY A 455 12.55 -5.01 -14.51
N VAL A 456 13.06 -6.11 -13.91
CA VAL A 456 14.25 -6.07 -13.04
C VAL A 456 15.54 -6.16 -13.86
N ALA A 457 16.40 -5.12 -13.76
CA ALA A 457 17.51 -4.92 -14.69
C ALA A 457 18.76 -5.76 -14.39
N LYS A 458 19.04 -6.12 -13.12
CA LYS A 458 20.26 -6.85 -12.74
C LYS A 458 19.97 -8.25 -12.20
N TYR A 459 19.29 -8.35 -11.06
CA TYR A 459 18.88 -9.65 -10.51
C TYR A 459 17.73 -9.52 -9.49
N GLY A 460 16.96 -10.58 -9.38
CA GLY A 460 15.92 -10.74 -8.37
C GLY A 460 16.47 -11.17 -6.99
N VAL A 461 16.18 -12.40 -6.56
CA VAL A 461 16.64 -12.95 -5.27
C VAL A 461 18.10 -13.39 -5.35
N GLY A 462 18.93 -12.96 -4.39
CA GLY A 462 20.33 -13.33 -4.33
C GLY A 462 20.72 -13.95 -2.99
N ALA A 463 21.17 -15.22 -2.97
CA ALA A 463 21.60 -15.93 -1.77
C ALA A 463 23.11 -16.02 -1.65
N THR A 464 23.66 -15.47 -0.55
CA THR A 464 25.09 -15.53 -0.22
C THR A 464 25.28 -16.06 1.21
N THR A 465 26.51 -16.37 1.58
CA THR A 465 27.03 -16.56 2.94
C THR A 465 26.06 -17.32 3.87
N GLY A 466 25.67 -18.54 3.47
CA GLY A 466 24.86 -19.41 4.33
C GLY A 466 23.37 -19.08 4.41
N ALA A 467 22.86 -18.19 3.56
CA ALA A 467 21.44 -17.87 3.49
C ALA A 467 20.60 -19.08 3.04
N SER A 468 19.36 -19.17 3.52
CA SER A 468 18.31 -20.05 3.00
C SER A 468 17.15 -19.20 2.49
N ALA A 469 16.82 -19.31 1.19
CA ALA A 469 15.70 -18.59 0.61
C ALA A 469 14.65 -19.55 0.05
N PHE A 470 13.41 -19.47 0.51
CA PHE A 470 12.27 -20.13 -0.13
C PHE A 470 11.57 -19.13 -1.05
N VAL A 471 11.59 -19.39 -2.34
CA VAL A 471 11.07 -18.50 -3.38
C VAL A 471 9.91 -19.20 -4.07
N GLU A 472 8.66 -18.79 -3.77
CA GLU A 472 7.51 -19.49 -4.30
C GLU A 472 6.45 -18.57 -4.92
N ARG A 473 5.83 -19.05 -6.02
CA ARG A 473 4.68 -18.43 -6.68
C ARG A 473 4.83 -16.94 -6.96
N ASN A 474 6.05 -16.48 -7.25
CA ASN A 474 6.30 -15.12 -7.73
C ASN A 474 6.09 -15.04 -9.23
N PHE A 475 5.78 -13.84 -9.74
CA PHE A 475 5.71 -13.56 -11.16
C PHE A 475 6.92 -12.68 -11.56
N PHE A 476 7.76 -13.23 -12.42
CA PHE A 476 8.94 -12.55 -12.96
C PHE A 476 8.68 -12.13 -14.42
N ARG A 477 8.34 -10.84 -14.65
CA ARG A 477 8.22 -10.22 -15.97
C ARG A 477 9.53 -9.52 -16.33
N ALA A 478 10.09 -9.79 -17.49
CA ALA A 478 11.33 -9.16 -17.98
C ALA A 478 12.43 -9.02 -16.91
N THR A 479 12.51 -10.02 -16.00
CA THR A 479 13.46 -10.04 -14.89
C THR A 479 14.74 -10.74 -15.28
N LYS A 480 15.84 -10.00 -15.33
CA LYS A 480 17.16 -10.56 -15.62
C LYS A 480 17.71 -11.24 -14.37
N ASN A 481 18.14 -12.50 -14.51
CA ASN A 481 18.62 -13.32 -13.42
C ASN A 481 17.63 -13.37 -12.22
N PRO A 482 16.48 -14.05 -12.35
CA PRO A 482 15.45 -14.07 -11.28
C PRO A 482 15.98 -14.54 -9.94
N MET A 483 16.89 -15.50 -9.93
CA MET A 483 17.54 -16.06 -8.74
C MET A 483 19.03 -16.25 -9.00
N LEU A 484 19.87 -15.95 -8.00
CA LEU A 484 21.32 -16.17 -8.06
C LEU A 484 21.81 -16.76 -6.74
N ILE A 485 22.61 -17.83 -6.83
CA ILE A 485 23.47 -18.29 -5.73
C ILE A 485 24.89 -17.77 -6.00
N SER A 486 25.50 -17.11 -5.03
CA SER A 486 26.83 -16.53 -5.21
C SER A 486 27.87 -17.57 -5.58
N ARG A 487 28.64 -17.32 -6.64
CA ARG A 487 29.73 -18.13 -7.17
C ARG A 487 29.28 -19.53 -7.67
N GLN A 488 28.03 -19.65 -8.08
CA GLN A 488 27.43 -20.87 -8.58
C GLN A 488 26.45 -20.58 -9.73
N GLY A 489 26.14 -21.55 -10.55
CA GLY A 489 25.19 -21.43 -11.66
C GLY A 489 25.50 -20.25 -12.57
N THR A 490 24.52 -19.39 -12.80
CA THR A 490 24.65 -18.19 -13.61
C THR A 490 25.73 -17.23 -13.09
N ASP A 491 25.90 -17.11 -11.78
CA ASP A 491 26.91 -16.22 -11.17
C ASP A 491 28.35 -16.80 -11.23
N ALA A 492 28.53 -18.12 -11.42
CA ALA A 492 29.85 -18.76 -11.45
C ALA A 492 30.75 -18.28 -12.58
N ALA A 493 30.16 -17.91 -13.72
CA ALA A 493 30.89 -17.44 -14.91
C ALA A 493 31.19 -15.93 -14.86
N GLY A 494 30.67 -15.20 -13.88
CA GLY A 494 30.72 -13.76 -13.81
C GLY A 494 31.46 -13.21 -12.60
N SER A 495 32.41 -12.30 -12.84
CA SER A 495 32.83 -11.37 -11.83
C SER A 495 31.90 -10.16 -11.91
N GLY A 496 31.11 -9.88 -10.87
CA GLY A 496 30.47 -8.58 -10.69
C GLY A 496 28.98 -8.46 -11.02
N THR A 497 28.25 -9.54 -11.34
CA THR A 497 26.79 -9.45 -11.42
C THR A 497 26.14 -9.38 -10.03
N PHE A 498 26.67 -10.12 -9.05
CA PHE A 498 26.04 -10.28 -7.76
C PHE A 498 27.04 -10.14 -6.59
N SER A 499 27.88 -11.15 -6.31
CA SER A 499 28.78 -11.16 -5.15
C SER A 499 29.92 -12.14 -5.34
N ASN A 500 31.07 -11.87 -4.70
CA ASN A 500 32.21 -12.79 -4.58
C ASN A 500 32.21 -13.54 -3.23
N GLU A 501 31.14 -13.47 -2.45
CA GLU A 501 31.00 -14.13 -1.15
C GLU A 501 30.70 -15.64 -1.33
N PRO A 502 30.88 -16.46 -0.30
CA PRO A 502 30.33 -17.83 -0.29
C PRO A 502 28.85 -17.85 -0.64
N GLY A 503 28.35 -18.97 -1.17
CA GLY A 503 26.95 -19.11 -1.54
C GLY A 503 26.03 -19.36 -0.33
N GLY A 504 24.75 -19.08 -0.52
CA GLY A 504 23.64 -19.63 0.24
C GLY A 504 22.87 -20.63 -0.61
N MET A 505 21.65 -20.98 -0.22
CA MET A 505 20.78 -21.89 -0.95
C MET A 505 19.43 -21.24 -1.26
N ILE A 506 18.89 -21.56 -2.43
CA ILE A 506 17.54 -21.16 -2.85
C ILE A 506 16.73 -22.42 -3.17
N LYS A 507 15.57 -22.58 -2.51
CA LYS A 507 14.49 -23.49 -2.90
C LYS A 507 13.46 -22.70 -3.71
N SER A 508 13.10 -23.18 -4.89
CA SER A 508 12.14 -22.57 -5.82
C SER A 508 10.90 -23.46 -5.95
N PHE A 509 9.70 -22.87 -5.95
CA PHE A 509 8.46 -23.59 -6.19
C PHE A 509 7.41 -22.74 -6.90
N GLY A 510 6.88 -23.23 -8.02
CA GLY A 510 5.70 -22.67 -8.68
C GLY A 510 5.83 -21.23 -9.19
N ASN A 511 7.04 -20.71 -9.38
CA ASN A 511 7.29 -19.39 -9.94
C ASN A 511 7.00 -19.35 -11.44
N LEU A 512 6.60 -18.19 -11.97
CA LEU A 512 6.32 -17.97 -13.38
C LEU A 512 7.27 -16.92 -13.97
N TYR A 513 7.82 -17.22 -15.17
CA TYR A 513 8.78 -16.39 -15.88
C TYR A 513 8.19 -15.95 -17.22
N ALA A 514 7.90 -14.67 -17.40
CA ALA A 514 7.23 -14.11 -18.56
C ALA A 514 8.07 -12.98 -19.21
N GLU A 515 7.76 -12.65 -20.48
CA GLU A 515 8.38 -11.57 -21.25
C GLU A 515 9.91 -11.57 -21.16
N LYS A 516 10.50 -12.71 -21.51
CA LYS A 516 11.95 -12.91 -21.42
C LYS A 516 12.68 -12.06 -22.44
N GLY A 517 13.60 -11.20 -21.98
CA GLY A 517 14.45 -10.39 -22.86
C GLY A 517 15.55 -11.21 -23.55
N SER A 518 16.27 -10.59 -24.49
CA SER A 518 17.49 -11.14 -25.10
C SER A 518 18.69 -10.91 -24.19
N GLY A 519 19.53 -11.92 -23.99
CA GLY A 519 20.72 -11.86 -23.14
C GLY A 519 20.61 -12.68 -21.88
N LYS A 520 21.48 -12.56 -20.88
CA LYS A 520 21.60 -13.47 -19.76
C LYS A 520 20.29 -13.98 -19.11
N ASN A 521 20.35 -15.01 -18.34
CA ASN A 521 19.30 -15.89 -17.92
C ASN A 521 18.04 -15.21 -17.36
N TYR A 522 16.95 -15.23 -18.11
CA TYR A 522 15.61 -14.84 -17.65
C TYR A 522 14.83 -16.02 -17.00
N THR A 523 15.46 -17.18 -16.94
CA THR A 523 15.02 -18.38 -16.18
C THR A 523 16.22 -18.93 -15.44
N PRO A 524 16.08 -19.31 -14.15
CA PRO A 524 17.19 -19.85 -13.40
C PRO A 524 17.62 -21.22 -13.93
N VAL A 525 18.90 -21.55 -13.76
CA VAL A 525 19.42 -22.91 -13.95
C VAL A 525 19.01 -23.72 -12.72
N THR A 526 18.21 -24.76 -12.91
CA THR A 526 17.75 -25.60 -11.81
C THR A 526 18.73 -26.75 -11.51
N HIS A 527 18.60 -27.34 -10.32
CA HIS A 527 19.40 -28.50 -9.91
C HIS A 527 19.22 -29.73 -10.84
N SER A 528 18.10 -29.83 -11.54
CA SER A 528 17.84 -30.91 -12.51
C SER A 528 18.64 -30.71 -13.82
N VAL A 529 19.02 -29.49 -14.14
CA VAL A 529 19.89 -29.16 -15.29
C VAL A 529 21.37 -29.35 -14.91
N SER A 530 21.75 -28.95 -13.71
CA SER A 530 23.11 -29.12 -13.19
C SER A 530 23.06 -29.38 -11.69
N ALA A 531 23.51 -30.55 -11.26
CA ALA A 531 23.48 -30.94 -9.87
C ALA A 531 24.45 -30.17 -8.96
N THR A 532 25.40 -29.43 -9.53
CA THR A 532 26.46 -28.71 -8.80
C THR A 532 26.54 -27.24 -9.14
N ASP A 533 26.09 -26.84 -10.33
CA ASP A 533 26.13 -25.46 -10.82
C ASP A 533 24.71 -24.99 -11.17
N PHE A 534 23.87 -24.78 -10.14
CA PHE A 534 22.48 -24.36 -10.26
C PHE A 534 22.24 -23.02 -9.56
N ASP A 535 21.22 -22.30 -9.98
CA ASP A 535 20.74 -21.05 -9.38
C ASP A 535 19.70 -21.32 -8.28
N CYS A 536 18.98 -22.45 -8.36
CA CYS A 536 18.02 -22.88 -7.35
C CYS A 536 17.79 -24.40 -7.38
N TYR A 537 17.39 -24.94 -6.24
CA TYR A 537 16.75 -26.26 -6.13
C TYR A 537 15.27 -26.08 -6.46
N GLU A 538 14.81 -26.60 -7.57
CA GLU A 538 13.41 -26.57 -7.96
C GLU A 538 12.66 -27.73 -7.35
N ALA A 539 11.77 -27.44 -6.40
CA ALA A 539 10.96 -28.44 -5.73
C ALA A 539 9.76 -28.85 -6.60
N SER A 540 9.42 -30.14 -6.57
CA SER A 540 8.25 -30.70 -7.27
C SER A 540 6.95 -30.51 -6.46
N ALA A 541 7.07 -30.34 -5.15
CA ALA A 541 5.98 -30.07 -4.22
C ALA A 541 6.40 -28.99 -3.21
N ARG A 542 5.44 -28.25 -2.71
CA ARG A 542 5.70 -27.13 -1.80
C ARG A 542 6.43 -27.59 -0.52
N ASP A 543 6.07 -28.72 0.01
CA ASP A 543 6.58 -29.31 1.25
C ASP A 543 7.77 -30.26 1.05
N GLU A 544 8.30 -30.33 -0.17
CA GLU A 544 9.50 -31.12 -0.47
C GLU A 544 10.71 -30.52 0.27
N THR A 545 11.48 -31.37 0.97
CA THR A 545 12.72 -30.95 1.61
C THR A 545 13.88 -30.97 0.61
N VAL A 546 14.79 -30.00 0.70
CA VAL A 546 16.03 -30.02 -0.07
C VAL A 546 16.99 -30.98 0.58
N PRO A 547 17.46 -32.05 -0.15
CA PRO A 547 18.39 -33.03 0.39
C PRO A 547 19.75 -32.41 0.74
N ASP A 548 20.36 -32.87 1.81
CA ASP A 548 21.69 -32.44 2.29
C ASP A 548 22.83 -32.63 1.29
N SER A 549 22.61 -33.41 0.24
CA SER A 549 23.55 -33.60 -0.87
C SER A 549 23.68 -32.39 -1.78
N TYR A 550 22.67 -31.48 -1.78
CA TYR A 550 22.73 -30.23 -2.51
C TYR A 550 23.26 -29.14 -1.60
N THR A 551 24.38 -28.59 -1.96
CA THR A 551 25.06 -27.54 -1.17
C THR A 551 25.53 -26.41 -2.06
N ALA A 552 25.73 -25.24 -1.48
CA ALA A 552 26.39 -24.14 -2.17
C ALA A 552 27.83 -24.53 -2.53
N LYS A 553 28.21 -24.43 -3.80
CA LYS A 553 29.54 -24.80 -4.34
C LYS A 553 30.67 -24.04 -3.64
N ALA A 554 30.45 -22.76 -3.34
CA ALA A 554 31.35 -21.95 -2.57
C ALA A 554 30.86 -21.83 -1.12
N GLY A 555 31.57 -22.46 -0.18
CA GLY A 555 31.25 -22.39 1.26
C GLY A 555 30.51 -23.62 1.81
N GLY A 556 29.91 -24.46 0.94
CA GLY A 556 29.29 -25.74 1.37
C GLY A 556 28.00 -25.56 2.18
N SER A 557 27.35 -24.40 2.14
CA SER A 557 26.10 -24.14 2.87
C SER A 557 24.99 -25.05 2.40
N LYS A 558 24.19 -25.55 3.33
CA LYS A 558 22.99 -26.34 3.07
C LYS A 558 21.75 -25.47 3.21
N TYR A 559 20.65 -25.89 2.59
CA TYR A 559 19.35 -25.32 2.85
C TYR A 559 18.81 -25.82 4.19
N ASP A 560 18.31 -24.97 5.05
CA ASP A 560 17.90 -25.33 6.40
C ASP A 560 16.49 -25.94 6.50
N ASN A 561 15.73 -25.98 5.40
CA ASN A 561 14.38 -26.51 5.32
C ASN A 561 13.37 -25.86 6.31
N PHE A 562 13.57 -24.59 6.70
CA PHE A 562 12.69 -23.87 7.63
C PHE A 562 11.24 -23.86 7.17
N ASP A 563 11.02 -23.78 5.86
CA ASP A 563 9.70 -23.66 5.23
C ASP A 563 8.84 -24.93 5.34
N THR A 564 9.45 -26.08 5.65
CA THR A 564 8.75 -27.36 5.88
C THR A 564 8.47 -27.62 7.37
N ASN A 565 8.94 -26.76 8.27
CA ASN A 565 8.71 -26.89 9.70
C ASN A 565 7.45 -26.13 10.14
N PRO A 566 6.35 -26.83 10.49
CA PRO A 566 5.08 -26.20 10.85
C PRO A 566 5.14 -25.39 12.16
N ALA A 567 6.19 -25.57 12.97
CA ALA A 567 6.39 -24.76 14.18
C ALA A 567 7.03 -23.39 13.89
N LEU A 568 7.59 -23.21 12.70
CA LEU A 568 8.26 -21.98 12.27
C LEU A 568 7.46 -21.21 11.21
N MET A 569 6.77 -21.92 10.33
CA MET A 569 5.98 -21.28 9.29
C MET A 569 4.65 -20.76 9.82
N TYR A 570 4.29 -19.59 9.36
CA TYR A 570 2.99 -18.97 9.59
C TYR A 570 1.94 -19.51 8.59
N ASP A 571 0.67 -19.33 8.93
CA ASP A 571 -0.43 -19.62 8.02
C ASP A 571 -0.50 -18.57 6.90
N TYR A 572 -0.60 -19.00 5.65
CA TYR A 572 -0.74 -18.14 4.49
C TYR A 572 -1.42 -18.87 3.33
N ARG A 573 -1.95 -18.13 2.39
CA ARG A 573 -2.65 -18.64 1.22
C ARG A 573 -2.09 -18.00 -0.06
N PRO A 574 -1.05 -18.59 -0.66
CA PRO A 574 -0.44 -18.02 -1.84
C PRO A 574 -1.38 -18.11 -3.05
N LEU A 575 -1.45 -17.05 -3.83
CA LEU A 575 -2.09 -17.02 -5.14
C LEU A 575 -1.30 -17.89 -6.12
N ASP A 576 -1.94 -18.31 -7.19
CA ASP A 576 -1.19 -18.84 -8.33
C ASP A 576 -0.36 -17.71 -8.95
N ALA A 577 0.87 -18.04 -9.39
CA ALA A 577 1.81 -17.03 -9.88
C ALA A 577 1.24 -16.16 -11.01
N ALA A 578 0.36 -16.73 -11.85
CA ALA A 578 -0.28 -16.01 -12.96
C ALA A 578 -1.23 -14.89 -12.50
N ASP A 579 -1.79 -14.99 -11.29
CA ASP A 579 -2.73 -14.00 -10.74
C ASP A 579 -2.03 -12.87 -9.98
N VAL A 580 -0.74 -13.04 -9.67
CA VAL A 580 0.04 -12.10 -8.85
C VAL A 580 0.08 -10.69 -9.45
N PRO A 581 0.32 -10.46 -10.76
CA PRO A 581 0.35 -9.11 -11.31
C PRO A 581 -0.97 -8.36 -11.09
N ALA A 582 -2.10 -9.01 -11.33
CA ALA A 582 -3.42 -8.39 -11.16
C ALA A 582 -3.74 -8.07 -9.70
N TYR A 583 -3.32 -8.93 -8.77
CA TYR A 583 -3.44 -8.67 -7.34
C TYR A 583 -2.55 -7.50 -6.90
N VAL A 584 -1.26 -7.57 -7.21
CA VAL A 584 -0.26 -6.60 -6.77
C VAL A 584 -0.53 -5.19 -7.30
N THR A 585 -0.93 -5.07 -8.57
CA THR A 585 -1.28 -3.76 -9.17
C THR A 585 -2.71 -3.32 -8.88
N GLY A 586 -3.52 -4.18 -8.28
CA GLY A 586 -4.93 -3.91 -7.95
C GLY A 586 -5.11 -2.91 -6.80
N PHE A 587 -6.37 -2.53 -6.56
CA PHE A 587 -6.74 -1.50 -5.56
C PHE A 587 -6.29 -1.86 -4.12
N TYR A 588 -6.29 -3.14 -3.76
CA TYR A 588 -5.88 -3.65 -2.44
C TYR A 588 -4.46 -4.22 -2.42
N GLY A 589 -3.72 -4.10 -3.51
CA GLY A 589 -2.37 -4.64 -3.66
C GLY A 589 -1.28 -3.70 -3.16
N ALA A 590 -0.11 -3.78 -3.78
CA ALA A 590 1.09 -3.06 -3.37
C ALA A 590 0.93 -1.53 -3.43
N GLY A 591 1.68 -0.83 -2.59
CA GLY A 591 1.71 0.62 -2.51
C GLY A 591 0.58 1.21 -1.67
N ARG A 592 0.61 2.51 -1.54
CA ARG A 592 -0.37 3.29 -0.78
C ARG A 592 -1.78 3.17 -1.37
N LEU A 593 -2.78 3.62 -0.62
CA LEU A 593 -4.15 3.79 -1.08
C LEU A 593 -4.19 4.45 -2.47
N ASN A 594 -4.97 3.89 -3.39
CA ASN A 594 -5.06 4.33 -4.80
C ASN A 594 -3.72 4.39 -5.56
N LYS A 595 -2.70 3.61 -5.14
CA LYS A 595 -1.33 3.67 -5.69
C LYS A 595 -0.69 5.05 -5.51
N GLY A 596 -1.00 5.73 -4.42
CA GLY A 596 -0.54 7.07 -4.14
C GLY A 596 -1.02 8.14 -5.13
N ASP A 597 -0.64 9.38 -4.88
CA ASP A 597 -0.91 10.52 -5.76
C ASP A 597 0.22 10.77 -6.79
N PHE A 598 1.43 10.29 -6.52
CA PHE A 598 2.56 10.35 -7.46
C PHE A 598 2.35 9.36 -8.60
N LYS A 599 2.17 9.85 -9.81
CA LYS A 599 1.96 9.02 -11.00
C LYS A 599 3.18 9.09 -11.92
N TRP A 600 3.73 7.94 -12.26
CA TRP A 600 4.84 7.78 -13.16
C TRP A 600 4.59 6.61 -14.09
N ASN A 601 4.95 6.76 -15.38
CA ASN A 601 4.87 5.70 -16.38
C ASN A 601 6.26 5.48 -16.95
N PHE A 602 6.77 4.26 -16.84
CA PHE A 602 8.01 3.86 -17.51
C PHE A 602 7.77 3.60 -19.01
N ASP A 603 8.73 3.97 -19.83
CA ASP A 603 8.78 3.49 -21.22
C ASP A 603 9.22 2.03 -21.19
N SER A 604 8.27 1.09 -21.29
CA SER A 604 8.49 -0.34 -21.14
C SER A 604 9.55 -0.91 -22.08
N THR A 605 9.72 -0.33 -23.27
CA THR A 605 10.71 -0.83 -24.25
C THR A 605 12.14 -0.51 -23.88
N LYS A 606 12.37 0.55 -23.09
CA LYS A 606 13.68 1.02 -22.66
C LYS A 606 13.97 0.67 -21.20
N ALA A 607 12.99 0.84 -20.32
CA ALA A 607 13.16 0.79 -18.88
C ALA A 607 13.34 -0.64 -18.31
N ASP A 608 12.74 -1.68 -18.91
CA ASP A 608 12.80 -3.07 -18.39
C ASP A 608 14.23 -3.62 -18.20
N THR A 609 15.18 -3.17 -18.99
CA THR A 609 16.59 -3.61 -18.91
C THR A 609 17.55 -2.49 -18.57
N ASP A 610 17.06 -1.29 -18.41
CA ASP A 610 17.84 -0.10 -18.09
C ASP A 610 18.05 -0.03 -16.57
N TYR A 611 19.28 0.17 -16.14
CA TYR A 611 19.65 0.41 -14.75
C TYR A 611 20.25 1.81 -14.55
N GLU A 612 20.26 2.62 -15.61
CA GLU A 612 20.70 4.00 -15.54
C GLU A 612 19.70 4.86 -14.73
N LEU A 613 20.17 5.99 -14.28
CA LEU A 613 19.31 6.94 -13.56
C LEU A 613 18.31 7.59 -14.50
N ASP A 614 17.02 7.48 -14.22
CA ASP A 614 16.00 8.32 -14.84
C ASP A 614 16.02 9.72 -14.19
N THR A 615 16.65 10.68 -14.89
CA THR A 615 16.80 12.05 -14.37
C THR A 615 15.48 12.82 -14.29
N ALA A 616 14.49 12.48 -15.11
CA ALA A 616 13.17 13.09 -15.06
C ALA A 616 12.40 12.59 -13.84
N LEU A 617 12.42 11.28 -13.59
CA LEU A 617 11.86 10.69 -12.37
C LEU A 617 12.56 11.24 -11.11
N GLN A 618 13.90 11.30 -11.13
CA GLN A 618 14.66 11.86 -10.00
C GLN A 618 14.24 13.30 -9.69
N THR A 619 14.07 14.12 -10.71
CA THR A 619 13.60 15.50 -10.54
C THR A 619 12.19 15.55 -9.96
N ALA A 620 11.29 14.74 -10.49
CA ALA A 620 9.91 14.68 -10.01
C ALA A 620 9.83 14.22 -8.55
N VAL A 621 10.64 13.23 -8.16
CA VAL A 621 10.72 12.74 -6.76
C VAL A 621 11.32 13.80 -5.84
N ARG A 622 12.42 14.45 -6.24
CA ARG A 622 13.06 15.52 -5.45
C ARG A 622 12.12 16.69 -5.19
N ASP A 623 11.34 17.06 -6.20
CA ASP A 623 10.49 18.25 -6.15
C ASP A 623 9.05 17.94 -5.70
N TYR A 624 8.77 16.67 -5.34
CA TYR A 624 7.44 16.23 -4.92
C TYR A 624 6.95 16.98 -3.68
N THR A 625 5.68 17.28 -3.70
CA THR A 625 4.89 17.74 -2.56
C THR A 625 3.42 17.36 -2.75
N SER A 626 2.72 17.07 -1.66
CA SER A 626 1.27 16.84 -1.68
C SER A 626 0.51 18.07 -2.19
N SER A 627 -0.63 17.84 -2.83
CA SER A 627 -1.58 18.92 -3.20
C SER A 627 -2.46 19.41 -2.03
N LEU A 628 -2.22 18.93 -0.82
CA LEU A 628 -2.92 19.35 0.38
C LEU A 628 -2.79 20.87 0.60
N VAL A 629 -3.91 21.56 0.67
CA VAL A 629 -3.97 23.00 1.00
C VAL A 629 -4.01 23.20 2.53
N GLY A 630 -4.67 22.30 3.26
CA GLY A 630 -4.77 22.36 4.71
C GLY A 630 -5.88 21.47 5.27
N ILE A 631 -6.17 21.63 6.54
CA ILE A 631 -7.24 20.95 7.27
C ILE A 631 -8.42 21.93 7.36
N PHE A 632 -9.65 21.47 7.10
CA PHE A 632 -10.85 22.30 7.27
C PHE A 632 -11.04 22.69 8.74
N GLU A 633 -11.46 23.94 8.97
CA GLU A 633 -11.77 24.48 10.30
C GLU A 633 -13.07 23.95 10.90
#